data_cb563656fb9a5acc9c626636bbb22ecb
#
_entry.id   cb563656fb9a5acc9c626636bbb22ecb
#
_cell.length_a   1.000
_cell.length_b   1.000
_cell.length_c   1.000
_cell.angle_alpha   90.00
_cell.angle_beta   90.00
_cell.angle_gamma   90.00
#
_symmetry.space_group_name_H-M   'P 1'
#
loop_
_entity.id
_entity.type
_entity.pdbx_description
1 polymer ?
#
loop_
_entity_poly.entity_id
_entity_poly.type
_entity_poly.pdbx_seq_one_letter_code
_entity_poly.pdbx_strand_id
1 'polypeptide(L)'
;MLEKEIAASDLGVTVGAMKVGCNGECPYGVLVGFPQRGFFYEQVDRERAKEVVKGTLAHGHILYDLLHVDPLKSTSGKILYDRSGFIATIDDSFCMVKVAQYFLQFEEGVSCGKCVPCRVGSVELREILERIIEGGGEPEDLQRLDLVCKAMQDAPYCDFARTTSGPVVAILKHFYSEFEKHVDQKVCPAGACAGLPKEVEQEKEEREGEE
;
A
#
# COMPACT_ATOMS: atom_id res chain seq x y z
N MET A 1 5.50 10.41 -19.05
CA MET A 1 4.48 10.39 -20.11
C MET A 1 3.33 11.32 -19.74
N LEU A 2 2.56 11.06 -18.70
CA LEU A 2 1.50 11.94 -18.18
C LEU A 2 1.99 13.36 -17.90
N GLU A 3 3.14 13.52 -17.26
CA GLU A 3 3.73 14.84 -16.96
C GLU A 3 3.89 15.73 -18.20
N LYS A 4 4.32 15.15 -19.34
CA LYS A 4 4.47 15.89 -20.58
C LYS A 4 3.12 16.36 -21.15
N GLU A 5 2.11 15.52 -21.07
CA GLU A 5 0.76 15.85 -21.56
C GLU A 5 0.09 16.89 -20.62
N ILE A 6 0.30 16.78 -19.32
CA ILE A 6 -0.18 17.76 -18.33
C ILE A 6 0.50 19.12 -18.54
N ALA A 7 1.82 19.14 -18.68
CA ALA A 7 2.58 20.38 -18.96
C ALA A 7 2.14 21.06 -20.25
N ALA A 8 1.76 20.30 -21.27
CA ALA A 8 1.24 20.83 -22.53
C ALA A 8 -0.20 21.37 -22.41
N SER A 9 -0.91 21.04 -21.35
CA SER A 9 -2.35 21.33 -21.19
C SER A 9 -2.63 22.47 -20.19
N ASP A 10 -1.61 23.04 -19.55
CA ASP A 10 -1.69 24.13 -18.54
C ASP A 10 -2.72 23.89 -17.42
N LEU A 11 -2.80 22.64 -16.96
CA LEU A 11 -3.84 22.20 -16.02
C LEU A 11 -3.50 22.41 -14.52
N GLY A 12 -2.35 22.97 -14.17
CA GLY A 12 -1.99 23.19 -12.78
C GLY A 12 -2.01 21.94 -11.86
N VAL A 13 -1.86 20.74 -12.45
CA VAL A 13 -1.89 19.44 -11.76
C VAL A 13 -0.48 18.87 -11.73
N THR A 14 -0.10 18.26 -10.62
CA THR A 14 1.18 17.58 -10.47
C THR A 14 0.99 16.07 -10.46
N VAL A 15 2.00 15.34 -10.94
CA VAL A 15 2.07 13.89 -10.87
C VAL A 15 2.94 13.51 -9.68
N GLY A 16 2.35 12.78 -8.72
CA GLY A 16 3.06 12.22 -7.58
C GLY A 16 3.43 10.76 -7.79
N ALA A 17 4.21 10.21 -6.87
CA ALA A 17 4.52 8.81 -6.83
C ALA A 17 3.39 8.01 -6.19
N MET A 18 3.24 6.75 -6.59
CA MET A 18 2.41 5.74 -5.93
C MET A 18 3.33 4.70 -5.28
N LYS A 19 2.88 4.10 -4.17
CA LYS A 19 3.53 2.91 -3.64
C LYS A 19 2.96 1.68 -4.32
N VAL A 20 3.83 0.93 -4.99
CA VAL A 20 3.45 -0.28 -5.74
C VAL A 20 4.37 -1.42 -5.37
N GLY A 21 3.80 -2.50 -4.85
CA GLY A 21 4.46 -3.78 -4.63
C GLY A 21 4.03 -4.76 -5.73
N CYS A 22 4.92 -5.09 -6.64
CA CYS A 22 4.63 -5.95 -7.79
C CYS A 22 5.85 -6.75 -8.20
N ASN A 23 5.61 -8.00 -8.62
CA ASN A 23 6.67 -8.88 -9.18
C ASN A 23 6.93 -8.62 -10.68
N GLY A 24 6.26 -7.66 -11.31
CA GLY A 24 6.34 -7.38 -12.75
C GLY A 24 5.41 -8.25 -13.62
N GLU A 25 4.66 -9.15 -13.03
CA GLU A 25 3.75 -10.08 -13.72
C GLU A 25 2.27 -9.69 -13.59
N CYS A 26 1.98 -8.50 -13.07
CA CYS A 26 0.61 -8.06 -12.85
C CYS A 26 -0.10 -7.74 -14.18
N PRO A 27 -1.40 -8.01 -14.29
CA PRO A 27 -2.17 -7.73 -15.51
C PRO A 27 -2.55 -6.26 -15.67
N TYR A 28 -2.29 -5.43 -14.66
CA TYR A 28 -2.81 -4.05 -14.60
C TYR A 28 -2.03 -3.04 -15.43
N GLY A 29 -0.82 -3.38 -15.88
CA GLY A 29 0.02 -2.47 -16.66
C GLY A 29 0.38 -1.20 -15.89
N VAL A 30 0.34 -0.06 -16.56
CA VAL A 30 0.59 1.23 -15.91
C VAL A 30 -0.67 1.69 -15.18
N LEU A 31 -0.54 1.93 -13.88
CA LEU A 31 -1.61 2.45 -13.03
C LEU A 31 -1.52 3.96 -12.87
N VAL A 32 -2.67 4.61 -12.84
CA VAL A 32 -2.81 6.04 -12.55
C VAL A 32 -3.86 6.22 -11.47
N GLY A 33 -3.44 6.69 -10.29
CA GLY A 33 -4.34 6.97 -9.17
C GLY A 33 -4.85 8.41 -9.19
N PHE A 34 -6.09 8.60 -8.74
CA PHE A 34 -6.73 9.90 -8.57
C PHE A 34 -7.06 10.13 -7.09
N PRO A 35 -6.13 10.70 -6.28
CA PRO A 35 -6.27 10.81 -4.83
C PRO A 35 -7.57 11.51 -4.39
N GLN A 36 -7.93 12.59 -5.06
CA GLN A 36 -9.12 13.38 -4.72
C GLN A 36 -10.44 12.67 -5.04
N ARG A 37 -10.42 11.71 -5.97
CA ARG A 37 -11.60 10.99 -6.43
C ARG A 37 -11.66 9.54 -5.91
N GLY A 38 -10.54 9.00 -5.40
CA GLY A 38 -10.47 7.67 -4.80
C GLY A 38 -10.65 6.52 -5.79
N PHE A 39 -10.13 6.64 -7.01
CA PHE A 39 -10.13 5.55 -8.00
C PHE A 39 -8.80 5.45 -8.75
N PHE A 40 -8.62 4.32 -9.43
CA PHE A 40 -7.46 4.04 -10.27
C PHE A 40 -7.89 3.77 -11.71
N TYR A 41 -7.05 4.18 -12.65
CA TYR A 41 -7.05 3.66 -14.01
C TYR A 41 -5.93 2.63 -14.17
N GLU A 42 -6.20 1.57 -14.91
CA GLU A 42 -5.24 0.54 -15.30
C GLU A 42 -4.96 0.57 -16.79
N GLN A 43 -3.87 -0.10 -17.22
CA GLN A 43 -3.46 -0.21 -18.62
C GLN A 43 -3.33 1.14 -19.34
N VAL A 44 -2.88 2.16 -18.61
CA VAL A 44 -2.70 3.51 -19.20
C VAL A 44 -1.42 3.55 -20.02
N ASP A 45 -1.51 3.31 -21.31
CA ASP A 45 -0.44 3.48 -22.27
C ASP A 45 -0.26 4.95 -22.71
N ARG A 46 0.58 5.20 -23.73
CA ARG A 46 0.87 6.55 -24.21
C ARG A 46 -0.35 7.25 -24.85
N GLU A 47 -1.19 6.51 -25.55
CA GLU A 47 -2.37 7.06 -26.22
C GLU A 47 -3.45 7.34 -25.18
N ARG A 48 -3.69 6.40 -24.30
CA ARG A 48 -4.61 6.53 -23.16
C ARG A 48 -4.23 7.67 -22.22
N ALA A 49 -2.94 7.94 -22.03
CA ALA A 49 -2.51 9.07 -21.21
C ALA A 49 -3.04 10.42 -21.72
N LYS A 50 -3.14 10.60 -23.04
CA LYS A 50 -3.74 11.82 -23.64
C LYS A 50 -5.25 11.89 -23.36
N GLU A 51 -5.93 10.76 -23.47
CA GLU A 51 -7.36 10.66 -23.16
C GLU A 51 -7.62 10.97 -21.68
N VAL A 52 -6.78 10.44 -20.77
CA VAL A 52 -6.84 10.73 -19.34
C VAL A 52 -6.68 12.21 -19.05
N VAL A 53 -5.67 12.86 -19.63
CA VAL A 53 -5.46 14.30 -19.45
C VAL A 53 -6.64 15.10 -20.00
N LYS A 54 -7.05 14.85 -21.23
CA LYS A 54 -8.13 15.59 -21.87
C LYS A 54 -9.50 15.28 -21.27
N GLY A 55 -9.81 13.99 -21.05
CA GLY A 55 -11.13 13.57 -20.55
C GLY A 55 -11.27 13.77 -19.05
N THR A 56 -10.35 13.23 -18.27
CA THR A 56 -10.50 13.17 -16.81
C THR A 56 -9.98 14.42 -16.12
N LEU A 57 -8.78 14.89 -16.46
CA LEU A 57 -8.20 16.05 -15.78
C LEU A 57 -8.84 17.35 -16.25
N ALA A 58 -9.01 17.56 -17.57
CA ALA A 58 -9.55 18.81 -18.10
C ALA A 58 -11.08 18.92 -17.96
N HIS A 59 -11.82 17.84 -18.22
CA HIS A 59 -13.28 17.87 -18.27
C HIS A 59 -13.99 17.09 -17.15
N GLY A 60 -13.24 16.38 -16.28
CA GLY A 60 -13.83 15.63 -15.17
C GLY A 60 -14.54 14.32 -15.55
N HIS A 61 -14.46 13.88 -16.80
CA HIS A 61 -15.11 12.67 -17.27
C HIS A 61 -14.37 11.42 -16.80
N ILE A 62 -15.10 10.39 -16.40
CA ILE A 62 -14.54 9.08 -16.07
C ILE A 62 -14.45 8.23 -17.35
N LEU A 63 -13.27 7.70 -17.62
CA LEU A 63 -13.01 6.75 -18.70
C LEU A 63 -13.26 5.34 -18.14
N TYR A 64 -14.48 4.85 -18.30
CA TYR A 64 -14.93 3.60 -17.68
C TYR A 64 -14.19 2.36 -18.19
N ASP A 65 -13.69 2.39 -19.41
CA ASP A 65 -12.89 1.33 -20.03
C ASP A 65 -11.47 1.20 -19.44
N LEU A 66 -10.99 2.23 -18.76
CA LEU A 66 -9.72 2.21 -18.02
C LEU A 66 -9.91 2.03 -16.50
N LEU A 67 -11.15 2.18 -16.03
CA LEU A 67 -11.42 2.17 -14.59
C LEU A 67 -11.13 0.79 -14.01
N HIS A 68 -10.20 0.74 -13.05
CA HIS A 68 -10.00 -0.47 -12.28
C HIS A 68 -11.23 -0.72 -11.41
N VAL A 69 -11.96 -1.77 -11.73
CA VAL A 69 -13.14 -2.22 -10.98
C VAL A 69 -12.96 -3.68 -10.62
N ASP A 70 -12.52 -3.94 -9.41
CA ASP A 70 -12.56 -5.29 -8.85
C ASP A 70 -13.52 -5.32 -7.66
N PRO A 71 -14.76 -5.79 -7.85
CA PRO A 71 -15.77 -5.79 -6.81
C PRO A 71 -15.43 -6.69 -5.61
N LEU A 72 -14.46 -7.59 -5.77
CA LEU A 72 -14.06 -8.55 -4.73
C LEU A 72 -12.79 -8.11 -3.97
N LYS A 73 -12.07 -7.10 -4.46
CA LYS A 73 -10.69 -6.78 -4.01
C LYS A 73 -10.46 -5.32 -3.66
N SER A 74 -11.32 -4.40 -4.07
CA SER A 74 -11.18 -2.98 -3.74
C SER A 74 -11.84 -2.68 -2.39
N THR A 75 -11.03 -2.51 -1.37
CA THR A 75 -11.53 -2.23 -0.01
C THR A 75 -11.87 -0.77 0.22
N SER A 76 -11.27 0.15 -0.52
CA SER A 76 -11.49 1.59 -0.26
C SER A 76 -11.42 2.50 -1.49
N GLY A 77 -11.18 1.99 -2.68
CA GLY A 77 -10.87 2.79 -3.88
C GLY A 77 -9.53 3.56 -3.80
N LYS A 78 -8.79 3.38 -2.70
CA LYS A 78 -7.47 4.01 -2.47
C LYS A 78 -6.34 3.01 -2.36
N ILE A 79 -6.65 1.76 -2.13
CA ILE A 79 -5.70 0.67 -1.97
C ILE A 79 -6.18 -0.47 -2.87
N LEU A 80 -5.28 -0.99 -3.69
CA LEU A 80 -5.48 -2.18 -4.49
C LEU A 80 -4.67 -3.32 -3.88
N TYR A 81 -5.29 -4.47 -3.76
CA TYR A 81 -4.60 -5.70 -3.39
C TYR A 81 -5.21 -6.88 -4.14
N ASP A 82 -4.39 -7.79 -4.61
CA ASP A 82 -4.84 -9.05 -5.16
C ASP A 82 -4.10 -10.25 -4.59
N ARG A 83 -4.67 -11.45 -4.80
CA ARG A 83 -4.12 -12.70 -4.26
C ARG A 83 -2.79 -13.14 -4.90
N SER A 84 -2.34 -12.50 -5.97
CA SER A 84 -0.99 -12.72 -6.53
C SER A 84 0.10 -12.04 -5.70
N GLY A 85 -0.30 -11.25 -4.70
CA GLY A 85 0.59 -10.44 -3.87
C GLY A 85 0.89 -9.07 -4.48
N PHE A 86 0.14 -8.64 -5.51
CA PHE A 86 0.19 -7.27 -5.99
C PHE A 86 -0.51 -6.35 -4.99
N ILE A 87 0.13 -5.23 -4.66
CA ILE A 87 -0.44 -4.18 -3.83
C ILE A 87 -0.04 -2.80 -4.35
N ALA A 88 -0.98 -1.87 -4.37
CA ALA A 88 -0.72 -0.48 -4.72
C ALA A 88 -1.57 0.46 -3.87
N THR A 89 -1.06 1.65 -3.61
CA THR A 89 -1.78 2.76 -2.98
C THR A 89 -1.90 3.92 -3.95
N ILE A 90 -2.89 4.77 -3.73
CA ILE A 90 -3.23 5.87 -4.65
C ILE A 90 -2.15 6.95 -4.70
N ASP A 91 -1.37 7.08 -3.64
CA ASP A 91 -0.23 7.98 -3.52
C ASP A 91 0.79 7.46 -2.50
N ASP A 92 1.89 8.16 -2.30
CA ASP A 92 2.98 7.80 -1.40
C ASP A 92 2.76 8.21 0.07
N SER A 93 1.67 8.90 0.37
CA SER A 93 1.32 9.31 1.75
C SER A 93 0.84 8.15 2.63
N PHE A 94 0.58 6.98 2.05
CA PHE A 94 0.16 5.81 2.80
C PHE A 94 1.34 5.17 3.54
N CYS A 95 1.21 4.97 4.84
CA CYS A 95 2.11 4.12 5.61
C CYS A 95 1.73 2.65 5.39
N MET A 96 2.66 1.85 4.87
CA MET A 96 2.37 0.45 4.54
C MET A 96 2.17 -0.42 5.78
N VAL A 97 2.74 -0.06 6.93
CA VAL A 97 2.47 -0.72 8.23
C VAL A 97 1.00 -0.51 8.64
N LYS A 98 0.47 0.71 8.46
CA LYS A 98 -0.96 0.98 8.70
C LYS A 98 -1.88 0.31 7.68
N VAL A 99 -1.44 0.18 6.44
CA VAL A 99 -2.19 -0.56 5.42
C VAL A 99 -2.29 -2.04 5.80
N ALA A 100 -1.21 -2.64 6.30
CA ALA A 100 -1.24 -4.01 6.82
C ALA A 100 -2.23 -4.16 7.99
N GLN A 101 -2.19 -3.24 8.95
CA GLN A 101 -3.13 -3.21 10.08
C GLN A 101 -4.60 -3.08 9.61
N TYR A 102 -4.85 -2.20 8.64
CA TYR A 102 -6.19 -2.00 8.08
C TYR A 102 -6.78 -3.30 7.50
N PHE A 103 -6.00 -4.06 6.73
CA PHE A 103 -6.46 -5.35 6.20
C PHE A 103 -6.76 -6.35 7.32
N LEU A 104 -5.92 -6.44 8.35
CA LEU A 104 -6.16 -7.34 9.46
C LEU A 104 -7.43 -6.99 10.24
N GLN A 105 -7.66 -5.72 10.54
CA GLN A 105 -8.86 -5.27 11.25
C GLN A 105 -10.14 -5.59 10.48
N PHE A 106 -10.11 -5.42 9.16
CA PHE A 106 -11.25 -5.80 8.32
C PHE A 106 -11.53 -7.31 8.37
N GLU A 107 -10.49 -8.13 8.23
CA GLU A 107 -10.61 -9.59 8.19
C GLU A 107 -10.98 -10.19 9.56
N GLU A 108 -10.51 -9.62 10.67
CA GLU A 108 -10.91 -10.05 12.02
C GLU A 108 -12.43 -9.96 12.20
N GLY A 109 -13.06 -8.90 11.69
CA GLY A 109 -14.50 -8.68 11.78
C GLY A 109 -15.36 -9.73 11.07
N VAL A 110 -14.79 -10.46 10.11
CA VAL A 110 -15.50 -11.48 9.32
C VAL A 110 -15.00 -12.91 9.60
N SER A 111 -13.99 -13.06 10.43
CA SER A 111 -13.43 -14.37 10.83
C SER A 111 -14.42 -15.17 11.67
N CYS A 112 -14.54 -16.47 11.38
CA CYS A 112 -15.36 -17.38 12.23
C CYS A 112 -14.66 -17.75 13.55
N GLY A 113 -13.36 -17.47 13.75
CA GLY A 113 -12.59 -17.71 14.97
C GLY A 113 -12.41 -19.18 15.40
N LYS A 114 -12.77 -20.16 14.55
CA LYS A 114 -12.75 -21.59 14.93
C LYS A 114 -11.36 -22.19 15.06
N CYS A 115 -10.44 -21.82 14.18
CA CYS A 115 -9.09 -22.39 14.17
C CYS A 115 -8.04 -21.44 14.75
N VAL A 116 -6.96 -22.02 15.25
CA VAL A 116 -5.86 -21.28 15.90
C VAL A 116 -5.24 -20.23 14.99
N PRO A 117 -4.93 -20.52 13.69
CA PRO A 117 -4.33 -19.53 12.82
C PRO A 117 -5.13 -18.22 12.74
N CYS A 118 -6.45 -18.27 12.58
CA CYS A 118 -7.26 -17.06 12.61
C CYS A 118 -7.40 -16.49 14.03
N ARG A 119 -7.82 -17.33 15.01
CA ARG A 119 -8.18 -16.85 16.35
C ARG A 119 -7.01 -16.23 17.12
N VAL A 120 -5.80 -16.78 16.96
CA VAL A 120 -4.60 -16.32 17.65
C VAL A 120 -3.69 -15.54 16.71
N GLY A 121 -3.46 -16.06 15.50
CA GLY A 121 -2.52 -15.46 14.56
C GLY A 121 -2.92 -14.06 14.12
N SER A 122 -4.19 -13.81 13.78
CA SER A 122 -4.63 -12.47 13.39
C SER A 122 -4.51 -11.45 14.53
N VAL A 123 -4.87 -11.87 15.74
CA VAL A 123 -4.73 -11.02 16.94
C VAL A 123 -3.26 -10.68 17.19
N GLU A 124 -2.38 -11.68 17.12
CA GLU A 124 -0.95 -11.47 17.31
C GLU A 124 -0.35 -10.54 16.24
N LEU A 125 -0.68 -10.75 14.97
CA LEU A 125 -0.23 -9.85 13.89
C LEU A 125 -0.70 -8.42 14.15
N ARG A 126 -1.95 -8.24 14.57
CA ARG A 126 -2.51 -6.92 14.87
C ARG A 126 -1.77 -6.25 16.04
N GLU A 127 -1.53 -6.97 17.13
CA GLU A 127 -0.84 -6.43 18.31
C GLU A 127 0.61 -6.03 18.00
N ILE A 128 1.31 -6.80 17.17
CA ILE A 128 2.66 -6.45 16.72
C ILE A 128 2.61 -5.18 15.85
N LEU A 129 1.70 -5.11 14.86
CA LEU A 129 1.58 -3.93 14.01
C LEU A 129 1.19 -2.69 14.80
N GLU A 130 0.30 -2.82 15.76
CA GLU A 130 -0.11 -1.74 16.67
C GLU A 130 1.10 -1.19 17.46
N ARG A 131 1.88 -2.09 18.07
CA ARG A 131 3.12 -1.73 18.79
C ARG A 131 4.12 -1.02 17.88
N ILE A 132 4.31 -1.49 16.63
CA ILE A 132 5.20 -0.84 15.66
C ILE A 132 4.70 0.58 15.31
N ILE A 133 3.40 0.74 15.07
CA ILE A 133 2.76 2.03 14.72
C ILE A 133 2.87 3.04 15.88
N GLU A 134 2.80 2.54 17.12
CA GLU A 134 2.92 3.35 18.34
C GLU A 134 4.37 3.67 18.74
N GLY A 135 5.35 3.19 17.99
CA GLY A 135 6.77 3.44 18.21
C GLY A 135 7.44 2.47 19.18
N GLY A 136 6.69 1.51 19.73
CA GLY A 136 7.20 0.47 20.64
C GLY A 136 7.72 -0.79 19.93
N GLY A 137 7.78 -0.81 18.59
CA GLY A 137 8.25 -1.98 17.84
C GLY A 137 9.72 -2.32 18.11
N GLU A 138 10.04 -3.59 18.17
CA GLU A 138 11.38 -4.13 18.38
C GLU A 138 11.80 -4.98 17.15
N PRO A 139 13.12 -5.17 16.89
CA PRO A 139 13.59 -5.95 15.73
C PRO A 139 13.02 -7.38 15.68
N GLU A 140 12.78 -7.98 16.85
CA GLU A 140 12.17 -9.30 16.99
C GLU A 140 10.73 -9.34 16.48
N ASP A 141 10.03 -8.21 16.48
CA ASP A 141 8.66 -8.09 15.97
C ASP A 141 8.59 -8.38 14.48
N LEU A 142 9.60 -7.98 13.71
CA LEU A 142 9.64 -8.25 12.26
C LEU A 142 9.78 -9.74 11.97
N GLN A 143 10.63 -10.42 12.73
CA GLN A 143 10.78 -11.87 12.64
C GLN A 143 9.50 -12.59 13.05
N ARG A 144 8.84 -12.08 14.08
CA ARG A 144 7.59 -12.65 14.60
C ARG A 144 6.43 -12.45 13.63
N LEU A 145 6.33 -11.29 12.96
CA LEU A 145 5.37 -11.07 11.89
C LEU A 145 5.52 -12.11 10.77
N ASP A 146 6.75 -12.34 10.30
CA ASP A 146 7.03 -13.33 9.26
C ASP A 146 6.65 -14.74 9.71
N LEU A 147 7.03 -15.13 10.93
CA LEU A 147 6.73 -16.44 11.50
C LEU A 147 5.23 -16.70 11.62
N VAL A 148 4.47 -15.73 12.15
CA VAL A 148 3.02 -15.85 12.31
C VAL A 148 2.31 -15.87 10.94
N CYS A 149 2.72 -15.01 10.02
CA CYS A 149 2.21 -15.03 8.64
C CYS A 149 2.44 -16.40 7.99
N LYS A 150 3.64 -16.96 8.12
CA LYS A 150 3.98 -18.27 7.59
C LYS A 150 3.13 -19.38 8.23
N ALA A 151 2.95 -19.36 9.53
CA ALA A 151 2.09 -20.34 10.23
C ALA A 151 0.64 -20.27 9.72
N MET A 152 0.13 -19.06 9.47
CA MET A 152 -1.22 -18.86 8.91
C MET A 152 -1.33 -19.33 7.45
N GLN A 153 -0.26 -19.24 6.68
CA GLN A 153 -0.21 -19.71 5.29
C GLN A 153 -0.11 -21.24 5.20
N ASP A 154 0.68 -21.87 6.08
CA ASP A 154 1.04 -23.29 5.99
C ASP A 154 0.03 -24.22 6.64
N ALA A 155 -0.63 -23.81 7.70
CA ALA A 155 -1.48 -24.67 8.53
C ALA A 155 -2.94 -24.19 8.73
N PRO A 156 -3.62 -23.64 7.73
CA PRO A 156 -4.99 -23.19 7.90
C PRO A 156 -5.97 -24.37 7.88
N TYR A 157 -7.02 -24.29 8.68
CA TYR A 157 -8.15 -25.22 8.58
C TYR A 157 -9.00 -24.95 7.31
N CYS A 158 -9.05 -23.68 6.88
CA CYS A 158 -9.68 -23.26 5.63
C CYS A 158 -8.87 -22.14 4.99
N ASP A 159 -9.17 -21.79 3.75
CA ASP A 159 -8.42 -20.80 2.98
C ASP A 159 -8.46 -19.37 3.55
N PHE A 160 -9.38 -19.10 4.47
CA PHE A 160 -9.55 -17.78 5.07
C PHE A 160 -8.30 -17.27 5.79
N ALA A 161 -7.58 -18.13 6.52
CA ALA A 161 -6.33 -17.71 7.19
C ALA A 161 -5.25 -17.25 6.22
N ARG A 162 -5.16 -17.89 5.04
CA ARG A 162 -4.28 -17.44 3.96
C ARG A 162 -4.70 -16.09 3.39
N THR A 163 -6.01 -15.91 3.20
CA THR A 163 -6.57 -14.65 2.71
C THR A 163 -6.29 -13.52 3.69
N THR A 164 -6.46 -13.74 4.98
CA THR A 164 -6.23 -12.75 6.04
C THR A 164 -4.78 -12.33 6.14
N SER A 165 -3.83 -13.26 6.09
CA SER A 165 -2.39 -12.95 6.20
C SER A 165 -1.78 -12.50 4.87
N GLY A 166 -2.44 -12.77 3.73
CA GLY A 166 -1.92 -12.47 2.40
C GLY A 166 -1.49 -11.02 2.19
N PRO A 167 -2.31 -10.00 2.52
CA PRO A 167 -1.92 -8.60 2.41
C PRO A 167 -0.68 -8.26 3.23
N VAL A 168 -0.58 -8.77 4.46
CA VAL A 168 0.57 -8.54 5.35
C VAL A 168 1.84 -9.13 4.73
N VAL A 169 1.75 -10.37 4.22
CA VAL A 169 2.87 -11.03 3.50
C VAL A 169 3.32 -10.20 2.28
N ALA A 170 2.36 -9.74 1.47
CA ALA A 170 2.67 -8.91 0.30
C ALA A 170 3.36 -7.59 0.68
N ILE A 171 2.87 -6.94 1.73
CA ILE A 171 3.43 -5.68 2.21
C ILE A 171 4.82 -5.90 2.79
N LEU A 172 5.03 -6.90 3.62
CA LEU A 172 6.35 -7.26 4.14
C LEU A 172 7.33 -7.54 3.00
N LYS A 173 6.90 -8.27 1.98
CA LYS A 173 7.76 -8.61 0.84
C LYS A 173 8.23 -7.38 0.05
N HIS A 174 7.36 -6.41 -0.17
CA HIS A 174 7.63 -5.29 -1.08
C HIS A 174 8.03 -3.99 -0.36
N PHE A 175 7.70 -3.85 0.91
CA PHE A 175 7.91 -2.62 1.69
C PHE A 175 8.61 -2.89 3.02
N TYR A 176 9.44 -3.91 3.09
CA TYR A 176 10.16 -4.30 4.30
C TYR A 176 10.95 -3.14 4.91
N SER A 177 11.56 -2.31 4.07
CA SER A 177 12.32 -1.14 4.50
C SER A 177 11.49 -0.10 5.27
N GLU A 178 10.18 0.00 5.01
CA GLU A 178 9.31 0.86 5.83
C GLU A 178 9.13 0.30 7.24
N PHE A 179 9.05 -1.02 7.40
CA PHE A 179 9.00 -1.65 8.70
C PHE A 179 10.31 -1.45 9.48
N GLU A 180 11.45 -1.65 8.82
CA GLU A 180 12.77 -1.36 9.43
C GLU A 180 12.87 0.09 9.90
N LYS A 181 12.43 1.05 9.12
CA LYS A 181 12.41 2.47 9.52
C LYS A 181 11.53 2.70 10.76
N HIS A 182 10.37 2.06 10.83
CA HIS A 182 9.49 2.17 12.02
C HIS A 182 10.12 1.54 13.26
N VAL A 183 10.82 0.41 13.10
CA VAL A 183 11.38 -0.37 14.21
C VAL A 183 12.75 0.18 14.64
N ASP A 184 13.68 0.34 13.70
CA ASP A 184 15.08 0.68 14.01
C ASP A 184 15.29 2.18 14.16
N GLN A 185 14.70 2.98 13.26
CA GLN A 185 14.88 4.44 13.25
C GLN A 185 13.79 5.18 14.02
N LYS A 186 12.71 4.49 14.40
CA LYS A 186 11.54 5.09 15.08
C LYS A 186 10.94 6.26 14.31
N VAL A 187 10.87 6.15 12.98
CA VAL A 187 10.26 7.15 12.09
C VAL A 187 9.23 6.52 11.15
N CYS A 188 8.20 7.27 10.83
CA CYS A 188 7.23 6.88 9.81
C CYS A 188 7.47 7.68 8.53
N PRO A 189 7.95 7.08 7.42
CA PRO A 189 8.22 7.81 6.17
C PRO A 189 7.02 8.60 5.66
N ALA A 190 5.83 8.03 5.76
CA ALA A 190 4.59 8.69 5.36
C ALA A 190 4.09 9.75 6.36
N GLY A 191 4.61 9.78 7.59
CA GLY A 191 4.13 10.65 8.66
C GLY A 191 2.70 10.36 9.12
N ALA A 192 2.21 9.14 8.88
CA ALA A 192 0.82 8.77 9.16
C ALA A 192 0.64 8.10 10.54
N CYS A 193 1.72 7.74 11.23
CA CYS A 193 1.70 7.08 12.54
C CYS A 193 1.78 8.10 13.66
N ALA A 194 0.79 8.11 14.56
CA ALA A 194 0.74 9.08 15.66
C ALA A 194 1.88 8.89 16.70
N GLY A 195 2.37 7.66 16.86
CA GLY A 195 3.46 7.32 17.79
C GLY A 195 4.86 7.57 17.25
N LEU A 196 4.99 7.99 15.99
CA LEU A 196 6.28 8.12 15.31
C LEU A 196 6.39 9.47 14.57
N PRO A 197 7.55 10.15 14.63
CA PRO A 197 7.77 11.34 13.83
C PRO A 197 7.80 10.98 12.34
N LYS A 198 7.50 11.96 11.50
CA LYS A 198 7.73 11.84 10.06
C LYS A 198 9.23 11.86 9.79
N GLU A 199 9.68 11.04 8.85
CA GLU A 199 11.06 11.10 8.35
C GLU A 199 11.33 12.51 7.80
N VAL A 200 12.28 13.22 8.39
CA VAL A 200 12.73 14.54 7.89
C VAL A 200 13.69 14.25 6.75
N GLU A 201 13.46 14.82 5.58
CA GLU A 201 14.44 14.79 4.49
C GLU A 201 15.72 15.51 4.91
N GLN A 202 16.67 14.79 5.47
CA GLN A 202 18.02 15.31 5.79
C GLN A 202 18.96 15.31 4.57
N GLU A 203 18.43 15.34 3.36
CA GLU A 203 19.22 15.23 2.15
C GLU A 203 19.30 16.54 1.35
N LYS A 204 19.78 17.64 1.92
CA LYS A 204 20.26 18.77 1.08
C LYS A 204 21.39 19.62 1.67
N GLU A 205 21.74 19.48 2.94
CA GLU A 205 22.74 20.38 3.54
C GLU A 205 24.21 19.89 3.44
N GLU A 206 24.46 18.64 3.06
CA GLU A 206 25.85 18.12 2.95
C GLU A 206 26.52 18.34 1.58
N ARG A 207 25.81 18.87 0.58
CA ARG A 207 26.38 19.12 -0.76
C ARG A 207 26.74 20.58 -1.05
N GLU A 208 26.34 21.51 -0.21
CA GLU A 208 26.69 22.94 -0.38
C GLU A 208 27.85 23.40 0.50
N GLY A 209 28.51 22.51 1.26
CA GLY A 209 29.66 22.79 2.13
C GLY A 209 31.01 22.40 1.59
N GLU A 210 31.13 21.88 0.36
CA GLU A 210 32.40 21.46 -0.28
C GLU A 210 32.62 22.12 -1.65
N GLU A 211 32.32 23.41 -1.80
CA GLU A 211 32.89 24.22 -2.88
C GLU A 211 33.66 25.43 -2.31
#